data_7d5b17e4adc0a0d1904b1cad9cee428a
#
_entry.id   7d5b17e4adc0a0d1904b1cad9cee428a
#
_cell.length_a   1.000
_cell.length_b   1.000
_cell.length_c   1.000
_cell.angle_alpha   90.00
_cell.angle_beta   90.00
_cell.angle_gamma   90.00
#
_symmetry.space_group_name_H-M   'P 1'
#
loop_
_entity.id
_entity.type
_entity.pdbx_description
1 polymer ?
#
loop_
_entity_poly.entity_id
_entity_poly.type
_entity_poly.pdbx_seq_one_letter_code
_entity_poly.pdbx_strand_id
1 'polypeptide(L)'
;RPPYGFISQEELCALGTPAICWSVDTEDWKSRNVDSILDIVLRQAGDGDILLLHDCYPTSVTAALEIVDRLQPRGVQFVTVEELFAVKGVQPACGTLYRRVLGE
;
A
#
# COMPACT_ATOMS: atom_id res chain seq x y z
N ARG A 1 7.05 8.67 0.83
CA ARG A 1 7.24 7.39 1.54
C ARG A 1 8.65 7.32 2.11
N PRO A 2 8.81 7.07 3.41
CA PRO A 2 10.14 6.99 4.02
C PRO A 2 10.96 5.82 3.44
N PRO A 3 12.26 5.99 3.22
CA PRO A 3 13.12 4.89 2.81
C PRO A 3 13.03 3.73 3.81
N TYR A 4 12.88 2.51 3.30
CA TYR A 4 12.70 1.29 4.09
C TYR A 4 11.52 1.33 5.06
N GLY A 5 10.62 2.30 4.90
CA GLY A 5 9.47 2.47 5.80
C GLY A 5 9.83 3.00 7.17
N PHE A 6 11.05 3.50 7.35
CA PHE A 6 11.55 3.96 8.64
C PHE A 6 11.67 5.48 8.69
N ILE A 7 11.06 6.08 9.70
CA ILE A 7 11.18 7.51 9.97
C ILE A 7 11.05 7.73 11.49
N SER A 8 11.91 8.56 12.06
CA SER A 8 11.81 8.89 13.48
C SER A 8 10.65 9.85 13.73
N GLN A 9 10.18 9.90 14.97
CA GLN A 9 9.11 10.84 15.33
C GLN A 9 9.54 12.29 15.11
N GLU A 10 10.80 12.59 15.38
CA GLU A 10 11.36 13.91 15.18
C GLU A 10 11.39 14.30 13.70
N GLU A 11 11.84 13.40 12.83
CA GLU A 11 11.83 13.61 11.38
C GLU A 11 10.40 13.75 10.87
N LEU A 12 9.48 12.92 11.37
CA LEU A 12 8.09 12.94 10.99
C LEU A 12 7.45 14.30 11.30
N CYS A 13 7.72 14.85 12.46
CA CYS A 13 7.20 16.16 12.86
C CYS A 13 7.78 17.29 11.99
N ALA A 14 9.04 17.15 11.55
CA ALA A 14 9.72 18.16 10.75
C ALA A 14 9.38 18.11 9.26
N LEU A 15 8.74 17.02 8.81
CA LEU A 15 8.57 16.74 7.38
C LEU A 15 7.65 17.74 6.66
N GLY A 16 6.67 18.31 7.33
CA GLY A 16 5.73 19.25 6.70
C GLY A 16 4.69 18.61 5.79
N THR A 17 4.73 17.29 5.62
CA THR A 17 3.76 16.52 4.84
C THR A 17 3.45 15.21 5.59
N PRO A 18 2.32 14.56 5.31
CA PRO A 18 2.07 13.24 5.87
C PRO A 18 3.06 12.21 5.29
N ALA A 19 3.38 11.19 6.06
CA ALA A 19 4.18 10.06 5.60
C ALA A 19 3.27 8.88 5.27
N ILE A 20 3.53 8.23 4.14
CA ILE A 20 2.72 7.10 3.65
C ILE A 20 3.61 5.85 3.63
N CYS A 21 3.22 4.85 4.40
CA CYS A 21 3.81 3.52 4.37
C CYS A 21 2.82 2.53 3.76
N TRP A 22 2.75 1.34 4.29
CA TRP A 22 1.89 0.28 3.77
C TRP A 22 1.35 -0.56 4.92
N SER A 23 0.25 -1.24 4.67
CA SER A 23 -0.35 -2.18 5.61
C SER A 23 -0.16 -3.62 5.16
N VAL A 24 0.02 -3.85 3.86
CA VAL A 24 0.26 -5.19 3.31
C VAL A 24 1.62 -5.20 2.62
N ASP A 25 2.57 -5.91 3.21
CA ASP A 25 3.89 -6.14 2.62
C ASP A 25 3.82 -7.43 1.82
N THR A 26 3.93 -7.32 0.51
CA THR A 26 3.86 -8.48 -0.38
C THR A 26 5.13 -9.32 -0.38
N GLU A 27 6.21 -8.82 0.21
CA GLU A 27 7.54 -9.45 0.22
C GLU A 27 8.02 -9.82 -1.19
N ASP A 28 7.65 -9.01 -2.18
CA ASP A 28 7.94 -9.27 -3.60
C ASP A 28 9.43 -9.32 -3.90
N TRP A 29 10.20 -8.47 -3.23
CA TRP A 29 11.65 -8.41 -3.37
C TRP A 29 12.33 -9.67 -2.83
N LYS A 30 11.71 -10.34 -1.87
CA LYS A 30 12.24 -11.52 -1.19
C LYS A 30 11.87 -12.81 -1.91
N SER A 31 10.59 -13.00 -2.20
CA SER A 31 10.11 -14.22 -2.83
C SER A 31 10.38 -14.24 -4.35
N ARG A 32 10.23 -13.10 -5.00
CA ARG A 32 10.27 -12.96 -6.46
C ARG A 32 9.45 -14.04 -7.14
N ASN A 33 8.28 -14.31 -6.58
CA ASN A 33 7.39 -15.38 -7.02
C ASN A 33 5.97 -14.85 -7.05
N VAL A 34 5.33 -14.92 -8.23
CA VAL A 34 4.00 -14.38 -8.46
C VAL A 34 2.97 -15.02 -7.53
N ASP A 35 3.00 -16.34 -7.40
CA ASP A 35 2.02 -17.06 -6.57
C ASP A 35 2.15 -16.70 -5.09
N SER A 36 3.36 -16.52 -4.59
CA SER A 36 3.61 -16.11 -3.20
C SER A 36 3.07 -14.71 -2.94
N ILE A 37 3.31 -13.79 -3.86
CA ILE A 37 2.80 -12.41 -3.77
C ILE A 37 1.27 -12.41 -3.77
N LEU A 38 0.67 -13.14 -4.70
CA LEU A 38 -0.79 -13.26 -4.79
C LEU A 38 -1.39 -13.84 -3.52
N ASP A 39 -0.78 -14.88 -2.97
CA ASP A 39 -1.27 -15.52 -1.76
C ASP A 39 -1.32 -14.54 -0.59
N ILE A 40 -0.28 -13.75 -0.39
CA ILE A 40 -0.24 -12.74 0.67
C ILE A 40 -1.36 -11.71 0.46
N VAL A 41 -1.49 -11.18 -0.74
CA VAL A 41 -2.49 -10.16 -1.04
C VAL A 41 -3.91 -10.69 -0.86
N LEU A 42 -4.19 -11.89 -1.39
CA LEU A 42 -5.53 -12.47 -1.32
C LEU A 42 -5.95 -12.80 0.12
N ARG A 43 -4.98 -13.09 1.00
CA ARG A 43 -5.27 -13.35 2.42
C ARG A 43 -5.38 -12.10 3.27
N GLN A 44 -4.61 -11.05 2.97
CA GLN A 44 -4.45 -9.91 3.86
C GLN A 44 -5.12 -8.63 3.41
N ALA A 45 -5.24 -8.41 2.09
CA ALA A 45 -5.72 -7.13 1.58
C ALA A 45 -7.22 -6.94 1.81
N GLY A 46 -7.58 -5.77 2.29
CA GLY A 46 -8.96 -5.36 2.50
C GLY A 46 -9.16 -3.90 2.14
N ASP A 47 -10.36 -3.41 2.37
CA ASP A 47 -10.73 -2.04 2.08
C ASP A 47 -9.89 -1.07 2.91
N GLY A 48 -9.29 -0.09 2.26
CA GLY A 48 -8.45 0.91 2.91
C GLY A 48 -6.98 0.53 3.03
N ASP A 49 -6.61 -0.70 2.65
CA ASP A 49 -5.23 -1.14 2.73
C ASP A 49 -4.35 -0.54 1.63
N ILE A 50 -3.09 -0.37 1.96
CA ILE A 50 -2.06 0.10 1.02
C ILE A 50 -1.08 -1.04 0.82
N LEU A 51 -0.92 -1.48 -0.42
CA LEU A 51 -0.05 -2.58 -0.79
C LEU A 51 1.34 -2.08 -1.17
N LEU A 52 2.37 -2.80 -0.75
CA LEU A 52 3.75 -2.50 -1.13
C LEU A 52 4.22 -3.47 -2.21
N LEU A 53 4.67 -2.90 -3.33
CA LEU A 53 5.27 -3.62 -4.44
C LEU A 53 6.44 -2.80 -5.00
N HIS A 54 7.42 -3.48 -5.58
CA HIS A 54 8.61 -2.84 -6.17
C HIS A 54 8.63 -3.09 -7.67
N ASP A 55 8.49 -2.04 -8.46
CA ASP A 55 8.35 -2.13 -9.93
C ASP A 55 9.64 -2.54 -10.67
N CYS A 56 10.76 -2.60 -9.97
CA CYS A 56 12.03 -3.02 -10.56
C CYS A 56 12.13 -4.54 -10.77
N TYR A 57 11.20 -5.34 -10.26
CA TYR A 57 11.20 -6.80 -10.44
C TYR A 57 10.09 -7.21 -11.41
N PRO A 58 10.44 -7.98 -12.48
CA PRO A 58 9.40 -8.46 -13.42
C PRO A 58 8.30 -9.27 -12.74
N THR A 59 8.63 -10.06 -11.71
CA THR A 59 7.64 -10.83 -10.95
C THR A 59 6.67 -9.93 -10.22
N SER A 60 7.12 -8.78 -9.73
CA SER A 60 6.24 -7.81 -9.06
C SER A 60 5.25 -7.19 -10.04
N VAL A 61 5.69 -6.87 -11.25
CA VAL A 61 4.82 -6.31 -12.28
C VAL A 61 3.77 -7.33 -12.69
N THR A 62 4.17 -8.56 -12.96
CA THR A 62 3.24 -9.63 -13.30
C THR A 62 2.24 -9.87 -12.16
N ALA A 63 2.72 -9.91 -10.93
CA ALA A 63 1.85 -10.09 -9.77
C ALA A 63 0.86 -8.94 -9.61
N ALA A 64 1.29 -7.70 -9.85
CA ALA A 64 0.41 -6.54 -9.76
C ALA A 64 -0.76 -6.64 -10.74
N LEU A 65 -0.49 -7.05 -11.98
CA LEU A 65 -1.54 -7.24 -12.98
C LEU A 65 -2.51 -8.36 -12.56
N GLU A 66 -1.98 -9.46 -12.04
CA GLU A 66 -2.80 -10.57 -11.55
C GLU A 66 -3.65 -10.17 -10.34
N ILE A 67 -3.10 -9.35 -9.44
CA ILE A 67 -3.84 -8.83 -8.28
C ILE A 67 -5.06 -8.05 -8.77
N VAL A 68 -4.88 -7.16 -9.73
CA VAL A 68 -5.98 -6.38 -10.30
C VAL A 68 -7.03 -7.30 -10.91
N ASP A 69 -6.59 -8.26 -11.72
CA ASP A 69 -7.50 -9.19 -12.39
C ASP A 69 -8.30 -10.07 -11.41
N ARG A 70 -7.70 -10.41 -10.27
CA ARG A 70 -8.34 -11.26 -9.26
C ARG A 70 -9.28 -10.51 -8.35
N LEU A 71 -8.95 -9.26 -8.00
CA LEU A 71 -9.71 -8.50 -7.00
C LEU A 71 -10.81 -7.63 -7.61
N GLN A 72 -10.65 -7.11 -8.82
CA GLN A 72 -11.69 -6.29 -9.45
C GLN A 72 -13.05 -7.03 -9.57
N PRO A 73 -13.11 -8.30 -9.98
CA PRO A 73 -14.37 -9.03 -10.02
C PRO A 73 -15.04 -9.20 -8.65
N ARG A 74 -14.27 -9.05 -7.56
CA ARG A 74 -14.79 -9.12 -6.19
C ARG A 74 -15.28 -7.76 -5.68
N GLY A 75 -15.32 -6.74 -6.55
CA GLY A 75 -15.78 -5.42 -6.17
C GLY A 75 -14.69 -4.50 -5.59
N VAL A 76 -13.43 -4.92 -5.64
CA VAL A 76 -12.32 -4.09 -5.17
C VAL A 76 -11.96 -3.07 -6.25
N GLN A 77 -11.84 -1.82 -5.86
CA GLN A 77 -11.40 -0.74 -6.72
C GLN A 77 -9.99 -0.32 -6.33
N PHE A 78 -9.11 -0.24 -7.34
CA PHE A 78 -7.73 0.22 -7.14
C PHE A 78 -7.66 1.72 -7.38
N VAL A 79 -7.09 2.43 -6.43
CA VAL A 79 -7.03 3.89 -6.45
C VAL A 79 -5.64 4.35 -6.06
N THR A 80 -5.33 5.61 -6.36
CA THR A 80 -4.12 6.24 -5.83
C THR A 80 -4.29 6.48 -4.33
N VAL A 81 -3.19 6.71 -3.63
CA VAL A 81 -3.25 7.03 -2.19
C VAL A 81 -4.09 8.28 -1.97
N GLU A 82 -3.91 9.30 -2.81
CA GLU A 82 -4.67 10.54 -2.72
C GLU A 82 -6.17 10.30 -2.86
N GLU A 83 -6.57 9.50 -3.85
CA GLU A 83 -7.96 9.11 -4.05
C GLU A 83 -8.51 8.31 -2.86
N LEU A 84 -7.67 7.46 -2.26
CA LEU A 84 -8.06 6.66 -1.11
C LEU A 84 -8.47 7.55 0.07
N PHE A 85 -7.65 8.58 0.37
CA PHE A 85 -8.00 9.55 1.40
C PHE A 85 -9.30 10.27 1.09
N ALA A 86 -9.47 10.69 -0.16
CA ALA A 86 -10.68 11.40 -0.58
C ALA A 86 -11.94 10.54 -0.45
N VAL A 87 -11.88 9.30 -0.90
CA VAL A 87 -13.02 8.36 -0.83
C VAL A 87 -13.37 8.04 0.62
N LYS A 88 -12.38 7.92 1.50
CA LYS A 88 -12.59 7.62 2.91
C LYS A 88 -12.96 8.85 3.74
N GLY A 89 -12.91 10.02 3.14
CA GLY A 89 -13.23 11.26 3.85
C GLY A 89 -12.21 11.62 4.92
N VAL A 90 -10.96 11.18 4.77
CA VAL A 90 -9.87 11.45 5.70
C VAL A 90 -8.98 12.53 5.13
N GLN A 91 -8.73 13.59 5.91
CA GLN A 91 -7.80 14.64 5.54
C GLN A 91 -6.41 14.26 6.04
N PRO A 92 -5.43 14.03 5.15
CA PRO A 92 -4.08 13.66 5.58
C PRO A 92 -3.45 14.76 6.44
N ALA A 93 -2.90 14.38 7.57
CA ALA A 93 -2.31 15.32 8.52
C ALA A 93 -0.78 15.23 8.52
N CYS A 94 -0.13 16.40 8.51
CA CYS A 94 1.32 16.48 8.69
C CYS A 94 1.71 15.87 10.04
N GLY A 95 2.89 15.27 10.13
CA GLY A 95 3.37 14.66 11.37
C GLY A 95 2.73 13.30 11.66
N THR A 96 1.95 12.76 10.73
CA THR A 96 1.29 11.47 10.88
C THR A 96 1.79 10.50 9.83
N LEU A 97 2.02 9.25 10.25
CA LEU A 97 2.38 8.17 9.35
C LEU A 97 1.16 7.29 9.12
N TYR A 98 0.82 7.07 7.85
CA TYR A 98 -0.34 6.26 7.46
C TYR A 98 0.12 4.95 6.85
N ARG A 99 -0.45 3.84 7.33
CA ARG A 99 -0.24 2.50 6.76
C ARG A 99 -1.47 2.02 6.01
N ARG A 100 -2.62 2.53 6.39
CA ARG A 100 -3.90 2.27 5.74
C ARG A 100 -4.82 3.46 5.97
N VAL A 101 -5.91 3.52 5.24
CA VAL A 101 -6.88 4.60 5.43
C VAL A 101 -8.25 3.96 5.68
N LEU A 102 -8.73 4.11 6.91
CA LEU A 102 -10.05 3.63 7.31
C LEU A 102 -10.96 4.83 7.53
N GLY A 103 -12.11 4.81 6.86
CA GLY A 103 -13.14 5.83 7.08
C GLY A 103 -13.84 5.61 8.41
N GLU A 104 -14.55 6.63 8.85
CA GLU A 104 -15.42 6.55 10.03
C GLU A 104 -16.73 5.82 9.73
#